data_e7b1328ff1b813a920f65f15b29099ea
#
_entry.id   e7b1328ff1b813a920f65f15b29099ea
#
_cell.length_a   1.000
_cell.length_b   1.000
_cell.length_c   1.000
_cell.angle_alpha   90.00
_cell.angle_beta   90.00
_cell.angle_gamma   90.00
#
_symmetry.space_group_name_H-M   'P 1'
#
loop_
_entity.id
_entity.type
_entity.pdbx_description
1 polymer ?
#
loop_
_entity_poly.entity_id
_entity_poly.type
_entity_poly.pdbx_seq_one_letter_code
_entity_poly.pdbx_strand_id
1 'polypeptide(L)'
;MKAKNCLIFGGSGQIGRNLIRKLTSNNYKVTVVTRNIHQKSYIIKTQANAGYIDIVESNIFEENKIRELFKKSDICINLVGILFEKKRGNTFKNIHTVFPSLLARLSKEYKLKHFIHLSALGISEAKNSDYAKSKLAGENEILNNI
;
A
#
# COMPACT_ATOMS: atom_id res chain seq x y z
N MET A 1 15.47 -21.53 1.58
CA MET A 1 14.89 -20.56 0.62
C MET A 1 15.07 -19.14 1.14
N LYS A 2 15.45 -18.24 0.27
CA LYS A 2 15.49 -16.81 0.62
C LYS A 2 14.04 -16.32 0.83
N ALA A 3 13.78 -15.64 1.96
CA ALA A 3 12.48 -15.04 2.23
C ALA A 3 12.12 -13.99 1.16
N LYS A 4 10.87 -13.97 0.74
CA LYS A 4 10.36 -12.94 -0.17
C LYS A 4 10.09 -11.65 0.58
N ASN A 5 10.35 -10.52 -0.04
CA ASN A 5 10.15 -9.20 0.54
C ASN A 5 8.79 -8.60 0.06
N CYS A 6 7.90 -8.34 1.00
CA CYS A 6 6.62 -7.67 0.76
C CYS A 6 6.70 -6.21 1.20
N LEU A 7 6.40 -5.31 0.30
CA LEU A 7 6.23 -3.89 0.58
C LEU A 7 4.75 -3.61 0.80
N ILE A 8 4.39 -3.09 1.98
CA ILE A 8 2.99 -2.84 2.36
C ILE A 8 2.76 -1.36 2.64
N PHE A 9 1.80 -0.78 1.96
CA PHE A 9 1.24 0.54 2.26
C PHE A 9 -0.10 0.36 2.98
N GLY A 10 -0.30 1.07 4.09
CA GLY A 10 -1.51 0.93 4.92
C GLY A 10 -1.47 -0.23 5.91
N GLY A 11 -0.28 -0.69 6.30
CA GLY A 11 -0.08 -1.83 7.21
C GLY A 11 -0.56 -1.61 8.64
N SER A 12 -0.76 -0.38 9.09
CA SER A 12 -1.24 -0.08 10.45
C SER A 12 -2.74 -0.24 10.65
N GLY A 13 -3.50 -0.39 9.56
CA GLY A 13 -4.94 -0.63 9.62
C GLY A 13 -5.31 -2.05 10.05
N GLN A 14 -6.59 -2.31 10.23
CA GLN A 14 -7.09 -3.62 10.68
C GLN A 14 -6.69 -4.75 9.72
N ILE A 15 -6.91 -4.57 8.42
CA ILE A 15 -6.53 -5.56 7.40
C ILE A 15 -5.02 -5.71 7.36
N GLY A 16 -4.28 -4.60 7.36
CA GLY A 16 -2.82 -4.59 7.28
C GLY A 16 -2.16 -5.34 8.44
N ARG A 17 -2.60 -5.14 9.67
CA ARG A 17 -2.08 -5.84 10.84
C ARG A 17 -2.27 -7.35 10.75
N ASN A 18 -3.47 -7.80 10.35
CA ASN A 18 -3.76 -9.21 10.16
C ASN A 18 -2.92 -9.82 9.02
N LEU A 19 -2.75 -9.07 7.93
CA LEU A 19 -1.94 -9.50 6.79
C LEU A 19 -0.46 -9.62 7.16
N ILE A 20 0.09 -8.67 7.91
CA ILE A 20 1.48 -8.72 8.40
C ILE A 20 1.71 -10.02 9.19
N ARG A 21 0.83 -10.33 10.14
CA ARG A 21 0.92 -11.58 10.91
C ARG A 21 0.93 -12.81 10.02
N LYS A 22 0.03 -12.86 9.04
CA LYS A 22 -0.09 -13.99 8.13
C LYS A 22 1.13 -14.15 7.23
N LEU A 23 1.62 -13.07 6.66
CA LEU A 23 2.80 -13.08 5.79
C LEU A 23 4.06 -13.50 6.55
N THR A 24 4.32 -12.90 7.71
CA THR A 24 5.52 -13.19 8.49
C THR A 24 5.52 -14.62 9.06
N SER A 25 4.36 -15.16 9.42
CA SER A 25 4.24 -16.57 9.82
C SER A 25 4.48 -17.56 8.65
N ASN A 26 4.44 -17.09 7.42
CA ASN A 26 4.76 -17.85 6.21
C ASN A 26 6.12 -17.47 5.60
N ASN A 27 7.03 -16.99 6.44
CA ASN A 27 8.41 -16.67 6.06
C ASN A 27 8.56 -15.55 5.03
N TYR A 28 7.64 -14.59 5.00
CA TYR A 28 7.82 -13.34 4.26
C TYR A 28 8.45 -12.29 5.16
N LYS A 29 9.39 -11.53 4.62
CA LYS A 29 9.84 -10.28 5.24
C LYS A 29 8.95 -9.14 4.76
N VAL A 30 8.56 -8.28 5.67
CA VAL A 30 7.60 -7.21 5.40
C VAL A 30 8.25 -5.86 5.67
N THR A 31 8.20 -4.98 4.69
CA THR A 31 8.50 -3.55 4.86
C THR A 31 7.19 -2.78 4.86
N VAL A 32 6.86 -2.14 5.96
CA VAL A 32 5.64 -1.35 6.11
C VAL A 32 5.96 0.12 5.97
N VAL A 33 5.27 0.80 5.07
CA VAL A 33 5.39 2.24 4.88
C VAL A 33 4.28 2.93 5.65
N THR A 34 4.65 3.86 6.51
CA THR A 34 3.72 4.68 7.31
C THR A 34 4.06 6.16 7.19
N ARG A 35 3.04 7.01 7.31
CA ARG A 35 3.22 8.47 7.33
C ARG A 35 3.73 8.99 8.66
N ASN A 36 3.52 8.28 9.73
CA ASN A 36 3.91 8.68 11.08
C ASN A 36 4.46 7.48 11.87
N ILE A 37 5.77 7.32 11.80
CA ILE A 37 6.46 6.21 12.44
C ILE A 37 6.33 6.25 13.98
N HIS A 38 6.35 7.45 14.58
CA HIS A 38 6.26 7.60 16.02
C HIS A 38 4.91 7.13 16.59
N GLN A 39 3.82 7.36 15.84
CA GLN A 39 2.48 6.94 16.27
C GLN A 39 2.17 5.48 15.91
N LYS A 40 2.74 4.96 14.83
CA LYS A 40 2.32 3.70 14.21
C LYS A 40 3.30 2.55 14.39
N SER A 41 4.58 2.83 14.66
CA SER A 41 5.60 1.76 14.72
C SER A 41 5.29 0.70 15.77
N TYR A 42 4.82 1.09 16.93
CA TYR A 42 4.44 0.20 18.01
C TYR A 42 3.36 -0.80 17.58
N ILE A 43 2.28 -0.33 16.94
CA ILE A 43 1.19 -1.18 16.46
C ILE A 43 1.68 -2.18 15.40
N ILE A 44 2.59 -1.73 14.54
CA ILE A 44 3.13 -2.55 13.45
C ILE A 44 4.13 -3.58 13.99
N LYS A 45 5.08 -3.17 14.82
CA LYS A 45 6.13 -4.04 15.37
C LYS A 45 5.60 -5.20 16.20
N THR A 46 4.47 -5.02 16.86
CA THR A 46 3.85 -6.05 17.71
C THR A 46 3.19 -7.17 16.89
N GLN A 47 3.11 -7.05 15.57
CA GLN A 47 2.46 -8.05 14.71
C GLN A 47 3.35 -9.24 14.33
N ALA A 48 4.66 -9.16 14.51
CA ALA A 48 5.58 -10.24 14.16
C ALA A 48 6.87 -10.18 14.97
N ASN A 49 7.65 -11.25 14.87
CA ASN A 49 8.96 -11.36 15.50
C ASN A 49 9.97 -10.38 14.87
N ALA A 50 10.95 -9.97 15.67
CA ALA A 50 12.06 -9.15 15.21
C ALA A 50 12.77 -9.80 14.00
N GLY A 51 13.20 -8.96 13.05
CA GLY A 51 13.86 -9.42 11.83
C GLY A 51 12.91 -9.72 10.67
N TYR A 52 11.59 -9.77 10.88
CA TYR A 52 10.58 -9.99 9.83
C TYR A 52 9.86 -8.71 9.41
N ILE A 53 9.97 -7.64 10.20
CA ILE A 53 9.31 -6.35 9.93
C ILE A 53 10.35 -5.23 9.94
N ASP A 54 10.35 -4.46 8.85
CA ASP A 54 10.97 -3.13 8.76
C ASP A 54 9.88 -2.08 8.60
N ILE A 55 10.07 -0.92 9.21
CA ILE A 55 9.14 0.20 9.11
C ILE A 55 9.87 1.39 8.52
N VAL A 56 9.27 1.98 7.49
CA VAL A 56 9.80 3.16 6.80
C VAL A 56 8.78 4.28 6.83
N GLU A 57 9.22 5.47 7.22
CA GLU A 57 8.37 6.66 7.14
C GLU A 57 8.46 7.28 5.75
N SER A 58 7.32 7.41 5.11
CA SER A 58 7.16 8.11 3.83
C SER A 58 5.71 8.52 3.62
N ASN A 59 5.51 9.61 2.87
CA ASN A 59 4.20 9.95 2.35
C ASN A 59 4.08 9.52 0.88
N ILE A 60 2.87 9.63 0.32
CA ILE A 60 2.58 9.23 -1.08
C ILE A 60 3.25 10.10 -2.14
N PHE A 61 3.80 11.27 -1.77
CA PHE A 61 4.43 12.22 -2.69
C PHE A 61 5.95 12.04 -2.78
N GLU A 62 6.56 11.25 -1.91
CA GLU A 62 8.00 10.99 -1.90
C GLU A 62 8.38 9.85 -2.88
N GLU A 63 8.16 10.09 -4.18
CA GLU A 63 8.35 9.07 -5.22
C GLU A 63 9.75 8.45 -5.21
N ASN A 64 10.79 9.25 -5.04
CA ASN A 64 12.18 8.73 -5.04
C ASN A 64 12.42 7.75 -3.90
N LYS A 65 11.90 8.04 -2.72
CA LYS A 65 11.98 7.15 -1.56
C LYS A 65 11.20 5.85 -1.78
N ILE A 66 10.01 5.95 -2.36
CA ILE A 66 9.19 4.80 -2.73
C ILE A 66 9.93 3.93 -3.76
N ARG A 67 10.56 4.52 -4.77
CA ARG A 67 11.37 3.79 -5.77
C ARG A 67 12.47 2.95 -5.12
N GLU A 68 13.18 3.50 -4.14
CA GLU A 68 14.23 2.75 -3.44
C GLU A 68 13.68 1.53 -2.67
N LEU A 69 12.44 1.62 -2.17
CA LEU A 69 11.77 0.49 -1.54
C LEU A 69 11.38 -0.59 -2.56
N PHE A 70 10.93 -0.19 -3.75
CA PHE A 70 10.59 -1.13 -4.82
C PHE A 70 11.78 -1.95 -5.30
N LYS A 71 12.97 -1.37 -5.36
CA LYS A 71 14.22 -2.10 -5.73
C LYS A 71 14.51 -3.32 -4.86
N LYS A 72 14.03 -3.31 -3.63
CA LYS A 72 14.29 -4.35 -2.63
C LYS A 72 13.09 -5.29 -2.41
N SER A 73 12.02 -5.10 -3.18
CA SER A 73 10.75 -5.79 -2.96
C SER A 73 10.43 -6.78 -4.07
N ASP A 74 9.79 -7.89 -3.71
CA ASP A 74 9.26 -8.88 -4.64
C ASP A 74 7.76 -8.69 -4.89
N ILE A 75 7.06 -8.15 -3.90
CA ILE A 75 5.61 -7.99 -3.88
C ILE A 75 5.27 -6.60 -3.32
N CYS A 76 4.30 -5.92 -3.92
CA CYS A 76 3.74 -4.68 -3.39
C CYS A 76 2.26 -4.87 -3.06
N ILE A 77 1.85 -4.44 -1.87
CA ILE A 77 0.47 -4.52 -1.39
C ILE A 77 0.01 -3.13 -0.97
N ASN A 78 -1.02 -2.63 -1.63
CA ASN A 78 -1.61 -1.33 -1.34
C ASN A 78 -2.97 -1.49 -0.64
N LEU A 79 -2.99 -1.15 0.64
CA LEU A 79 -4.19 -1.14 1.50
C LEU A 79 -4.62 0.28 1.87
N VAL A 80 -3.99 1.29 1.29
CA VAL A 80 -4.27 2.70 1.63
C VAL A 80 -5.62 3.12 1.09
N GLY A 81 -6.42 3.73 1.93
CA GLY A 81 -7.68 4.34 1.57
C GLY A 81 -8.13 5.34 2.63
N ILE A 82 -8.97 6.28 2.23
CA ILE A 82 -9.59 7.27 3.11
C ILE A 82 -11.09 7.29 2.88
N LEU A 83 -11.86 7.56 3.92
CA LEU A 83 -13.32 7.65 3.83
C LEU A 83 -13.81 9.10 3.59
N PHE A 84 -12.96 10.07 3.88
CA PHE A 84 -13.24 11.50 3.68
C PHE A 84 -11.94 12.25 3.42
N GLU A 85 -12.04 13.35 2.69
CA GLU A 85 -10.90 14.18 2.34
C GLU A 85 -10.41 15.02 3.53
N LYS A 86 -9.09 15.26 3.57
CA LYS A 86 -8.43 16.11 4.56
C LYS A 86 -7.50 17.08 3.85
N LYS A 87 -6.98 18.05 4.61
CA LYS A 87 -5.95 19.00 4.14
C LYS A 87 -4.63 18.28 3.78
N ARG A 88 -3.70 19.04 3.17
CA ARG A 88 -2.34 18.58 2.80
C ARG A 88 -2.33 17.44 1.78
N GLY A 89 -3.16 17.53 0.76
CA GLY A 89 -3.15 16.57 -0.35
C GLY A 89 -3.81 15.22 -0.07
N ASN A 90 -4.44 15.04 1.10
CA ASN A 90 -5.20 13.83 1.41
C ASN A 90 -6.58 13.88 0.75
N THR A 91 -6.60 13.90 -0.56
CA THR A 91 -7.79 13.90 -1.41
C THR A 91 -8.09 12.50 -1.92
N PHE A 92 -9.34 12.24 -2.28
CA PHE A 92 -9.71 10.98 -2.93
C PHE A 92 -8.90 10.74 -4.20
N LYS A 93 -8.71 11.77 -5.02
CA LYS A 93 -7.91 11.68 -6.24
C LYS A 93 -6.47 11.23 -5.96
N ASN A 94 -5.80 11.88 -5.03
CA ASN A 94 -4.40 11.55 -4.73
C ASN A 94 -4.24 10.16 -4.12
N ILE A 95 -5.10 9.79 -3.18
CA ILE A 95 -5.01 8.54 -2.43
C ILE A 95 -5.56 7.35 -3.22
N HIS A 96 -6.68 7.51 -3.91
CA HIS A 96 -7.38 6.40 -4.55
C HIS A 96 -7.07 6.23 -6.04
N THR A 97 -6.54 7.25 -6.70
CA THR A 97 -6.28 7.24 -8.15
C THR A 97 -4.79 7.41 -8.46
N VAL A 98 -4.20 8.53 -8.07
CA VAL A 98 -2.81 8.88 -8.42
C VAL A 98 -1.80 7.95 -7.75
N PHE A 99 -1.95 7.71 -6.46
CA PHE A 99 -1.02 6.84 -5.72
C PHE A 99 -1.05 5.38 -6.18
N PRO A 100 -2.21 4.72 -6.33
CA PRO A 100 -2.24 3.37 -6.91
C PRO A 100 -1.68 3.29 -8.33
N SER A 101 -1.91 4.30 -9.17
CA SER A 101 -1.31 4.39 -10.50
C SER A 101 0.21 4.40 -10.45
N LEU A 102 0.80 5.21 -9.55
CA LEU A 102 2.23 5.21 -9.31
C LEU A 102 2.75 3.83 -8.90
N LEU A 103 2.09 3.17 -7.93
CA LEU A 103 2.53 1.86 -7.45
C LEU A 103 2.44 0.78 -8.53
N ALA A 104 1.41 0.79 -9.36
CA ALA A 104 1.27 -0.12 -10.49
C ALA A 104 2.41 0.08 -11.52
N ARG A 105 2.68 1.34 -11.89
CA ARG A 105 3.78 1.70 -12.79
C ARG A 105 5.13 1.25 -12.26
N LEU A 106 5.41 1.48 -10.97
CA LEU A 106 6.65 1.04 -10.32
C LEU A 106 6.73 -0.49 -10.24
N SER A 107 5.62 -1.16 -9.98
CA SER A 107 5.56 -2.64 -9.96
C SER A 107 5.97 -3.24 -11.30
N LYS A 108 5.52 -2.64 -12.39
CA LYS A 108 5.93 -3.03 -13.76
C LYS A 108 7.40 -2.69 -14.02
N GLU A 109 7.82 -1.46 -13.72
CA GLU A 109 9.19 -0.98 -13.94
C GLU A 109 10.23 -1.86 -13.22
N TYR A 110 9.98 -2.20 -11.96
CA TYR A 110 10.87 -3.04 -11.14
C TYR A 110 10.56 -4.54 -11.24
N LYS A 111 9.64 -4.94 -12.12
CA LYS A 111 9.28 -6.35 -12.40
C LYS A 111 8.91 -7.14 -11.15
N LEU A 112 8.10 -6.54 -10.27
CA LEU A 112 7.60 -7.23 -9.10
C LEU A 112 6.78 -8.46 -9.52
N LYS A 113 6.84 -9.52 -8.72
CA LYS A 113 6.09 -10.76 -8.98
C LYS A 113 4.59 -10.58 -8.82
N HIS A 114 4.19 -9.74 -7.87
CA HIS A 114 2.79 -9.45 -7.61
C HIS A 114 2.61 -7.98 -7.19
N PHE A 115 1.57 -7.36 -7.72
CA PHE A 115 0.99 -6.13 -7.22
C PHE A 115 -0.44 -6.41 -6.77
N ILE A 116 -0.75 -6.12 -5.51
CA ILE A 116 -2.05 -6.36 -4.91
C ILE A 116 -2.62 -5.02 -4.44
N HIS A 117 -3.82 -4.70 -4.90
CA HIS A 117 -4.53 -3.48 -4.54
C HIS A 117 -5.89 -3.79 -3.94
N LEU A 118 -6.15 -3.26 -2.75
CA LEU A 118 -7.45 -3.39 -2.11
C LEU A 118 -8.37 -2.28 -2.57
N SER A 119 -9.42 -2.65 -3.27
CA SER A 119 -10.50 -1.73 -3.66
C SER A 119 -11.72 -1.88 -2.73
N ALA A 120 -12.91 -1.61 -3.22
CA ALA A 120 -14.13 -1.73 -2.46
C ALA A 120 -15.24 -2.36 -3.32
N LEU A 121 -16.13 -3.09 -2.66
CA LEU A 121 -17.27 -3.72 -3.31
C LEU A 121 -18.30 -2.67 -3.78
N GLY A 122 -18.87 -2.87 -4.96
CA GLY A 122 -19.99 -2.06 -5.46
C GLY A 122 -19.62 -0.66 -5.95
N ILE A 123 -18.33 -0.36 -6.12
CA ILE A 123 -17.90 1.00 -6.56
C ILE A 123 -18.36 1.36 -7.97
N SER A 124 -18.56 0.40 -8.85
CA SER A 124 -19.08 0.61 -10.21
C SER A 124 -20.55 1.03 -10.23
N GLU A 125 -21.29 0.70 -9.20
CA GLU A 125 -22.73 0.96 -9.08
C GLU A 125 -23.04 2.27 -8.32
N ALA A 126 -22.13 2.71 -7.46
CA ALA A 126 -22.30 3.91 -6.62
C ALA A 126 -21.97 5.21 -7.38
N LYS A 127 -22.73 5.51 -8.44
CA LYS A 127 -22.46 6.61 -9.39
C LYS A 127 -22.45 8.01 -8.78
N ASN A 128 -23.08 8.20 -7.62
CA ASN A 128 -23.16 9.51 -6.94
C ASN A 128 -22.13 9.67 -5.81
N SER A 129 -21.26 8.68 -5.60
CA SER A 129 -20.24 8.70 -4.55
C SER A 129 -18.88 9.11 -5.12
N ASP A 130 -18.34 10.23 -4.67
CA ASP A 130 -16.98 10.67 -5.04
C ASP A 130 -15.91 9.68 -4.56
N TYR A 131 -16.13 9.05 -3.41
CA TYR A 131 -15.31 7.94 -2.93
C TYR A 131 -15.28 6.79 -3.94
N ALA A 132 -16.45 6.29 -4.35
CA ALA A 132 -16.56 5.17 -5.29
C ALA A 132 -15.97 5.52 -6.66
N LYS A 133 -16.23 6.73 -7.18
CA LYS A 133 -15.65 7.21 -8.44
C LYS A 133 -14.12 7.23 -8.40
N SER A 134 -13.54 7.71 -7.31
CA SER A 134 -12.09 7.77 -7.15
C SER A 134 -11.44 6.38 -7.04
N LYS A 135 -12.09 5.45 -6.36
CA LYS A 135 -11.64 4.05 -6.27
C LYS A 135 -11.70 3.35 -7.63
N LEU A 136 -12.78 3.53 -8.36
CA LEU A 136 -12.93 2.97 -9.71
C LEU A 136 -11.90 3.56 -10.68
N ALA A 137 -11.67 4.86 -10.64
CA ALA A 137 -10.60 5.50 -11.41
C ALA A 137 -9.23 4.91 -11.09
N GLY A 138 -8.96 4.62 -9.83
CA GLY A 138 -7.73 3.95 -9.39
C GLY A 138 -7.59 2.54 -9.97
N GLU A 139 -8.65 1.74 -9.97
CA GLU A 139 -8.64 0.42 -10.62
C GLU A 139 -8.30 0.53 -12.11
N ASN A 140 -8.94 1.45 -12.82
CA ASN A 140 -8.69 1.66 -14.24
C ASN A 140 -7.25 2.10 -14.51
N GLU A 141 -6.71 3.01 -13.71
CA GLU A 141 -5.30 3.42 -13.80
C GLU A 141 -4.33 2.25 -13.57
N ILE A 142 -4.62 1.39 -12.59
CA ILE A 142 -3.82 0.19 -12.36
C ILE A 142 -3.82 -0.71 -13.58
N LEU A 143 -4.99 -1.03 -14.13
CA LEU A 143 -5.12 -1.89 -15.30
C LEU A 143 -4.41 -1.32 -16.53
N ASN A 144 -4.39 0.00 -16.70
CA ASN A 144 -3.67 0.67 -17.78
C ASN A 144 -2.15 0.66 -17.62
N ASN A 145 -1.64 0.47 -16.41
CA ASN A 145 -0.21 0.56 -16.09
C ASN A 145 0.48 -0.80 -15.84
N ILE A 146 -0.27 -1.89 -15.81
CA ILE A 146 0.27 -3.25 -15.60
C ILE A 146 0.51 -4.01 -16.90
#